data_8b92c77419b82c3faa03aab3858197d8
#
_entry.id   8b92c77419b82c3faa03aab3858197d8
#
_cell.length_a   1.000
_cell.length_b   1.000
_cell.length_c   1.000
_cell.angle_alpha   90.00
_cell.angle_beta   90.00
_cell.angle_gamma   90.00
#
_symmetry.space_group_name_H-M   'P 1'
#
loop_
_entity.id
_entity.type
_entity.pdbx_description
1 polymer ?
#
loop_
_entity_poly.entity_id
_entity_poly.type
_entity_poly.pdbx_seq_one_letter_code
_entity_poly.pdbx_strand_id
1 'polypeptide(L)'
;CENTKWISLDVKKIIAHLLGTKEDGSDVIGVYPLLPNGTCRFIVFDFDNHEKGAEVTDFANTDNEWHKEVDALRKMCELNGIRPLVERSRSGKGAHVWIFFKKAIPAATARNFGFLLLDKGSTSINLKSFHYYDRMYPSQDVASSIGNLIALPLQGQALKNGNSAFVDENWNAYPDQWDALFNKTRKLGIEDVEQCMAKWQGELAEVRGTLTNIEKNVRPKPWKKKCEFCKSDVVGKLHMVLGNGVYIDTLNLMPRIQNQIRSLAAFD
;
A
#
# COMPACT_ATOMS: atom_id res chain seq x y z
N CYS A 1 21.55 5.76 14.58
CA CYS A 1 21.65 4.31 14.34
C CYS A 1 23.05 3.99 13.81
N GLU A 2 24.01 3.94 14.69
CA GLU A 2 25.34 3.44 14.40
C GLU A 2 25.28 1.92 14.33
N ASN A 3 25.86 1.34 13.25
CA ASN A 3 26.05 -0.09 13.03
C ASN A 3 24.94 -0.92 12.36
N THR A 4 24.17 -0.40 11.43
CA THR A 4 23.44 -1.28 10.52
C THR A 4 24.43 -1.90 9.53
N LYS A 5 24.95 -3.06 9.83
CA LYS A 5 25.79 -3.83 8.88
C LYS A 5 24.86 -4.48 7.87
N TRP A 6 24.99 -4.05 6.62
CA TRP A 6 24.41 -4.77 5.50
C TRP A 6 24.97 -6.17 5.44
N ILE A 7 24.08 -7.16 5.43
CA ILE A 7 24.49 -8.55 5.28
C ILE A 7 24.25 -8.95 3.83
N SER A 8 25.31 -9.39 3.17
CA SER A 8 25.22 -9.93 1.82
C SER A 8 24.25 -11.12 1.81
N LEU A 9 23.28 -11.08 0.91
CA LEU A 9 22.37 -12.21 0.69
C LEU A 9 23.14 -13.31 -0.04
N ASP A 10 23.19 -14.50 0.56
CA ASP A 10 23.81 -15.68 -0.01
C ASP A 10 22.88 -16.88 0.04
N VAL A 11 23.22 -17.93 -0.68
CA VAL A 11 22.42 -19.15 -0.78
C VAL A 11 22.20 -19.82 0.59
N LYS A 12 23.18 -19.77 1.49
CA LYS A 12 23.07 -20.38 2.82
C LYS A 12 21.99 -19.68 3.65
N LYS A 13 21.90 -18.35 3.57
CA LYS A 13 20.85 -17.59 4.27
C LYS A 13 19.47 -17.87 3.69
N ILE A 14 19.39 -17.96 2.34
CA ILE A 14 18.11 -18.34 1.68
C ILE A 14 17.65 -19.72 2.16
N ILE A 15 18.56 -20.70 2.16
CA ILE A 15 18.25 -22.06 2.65
C ILE A 15 17.82 -22.01 4.11
N ALA A 16 18.52 -21.28 4.99
CA ALA A 16 18.16 -21.15 6.39
C ALA A 16 16.75 -20.58 6.58
N HIS A 17 16.40 -19.52 5.82
CA HIS A 17 15.06 -18.93 5.82
C HIS A 17 13.99 -19.94 5.41
N LEU A 18 14.22 -20.64 4.28
CA LEU A 18 13.27 -21.63 3.75
C LEU A 18 13.11 -22.86 4.65
N LEU A 19 14.15 -23.24 5.38
CA LEU A 19 14.09 -24.38 6.32
C LEU A 19 13.52 -23.96 7.68
N GLY A 20 13.65 -22.72 8.09
CA GLY A 20 13.20 -22.24 9.40
C GLY A 20 13.94 -22.96 10.52
N THR A 21 15.28 -22.91 10.52
CA THR A 21 16.11 -23.69 11.43
C THR A 21 16.28 -23.06 12.81
N LYS A 22 15.88 -21.79 12.95
CA LYS A 22 16.06 -21.03 14.19
C LYS A 22 14.72 -20.63 14.81
N GLU A 23 14.49 -21.09 16.01
CA GLU A 23 13.26 -20.79 16.76
C GLU A 23 13.11 -19.30 17.11
N ASP A 24 14.24 -18.58 17.27
CA ASP A 24 14.26 -17.14 17.53
C ASP A 24 13.95 -16.27 16.30
N GLY A 25 13.76 -16.88 15.13
CA GLY A 25 13.45 -16.21 13.89
C GLY A 25 14.63 -15.41 13.31
N SER A 26 15.86 -15.59 13.81
CA SER A 26 17.03 -14.88 13.31
C SER A 26 17.49 -15.31 11.91
N ASP A 27 16.82 -16.30 11.33
CA ASP A 27 16.97 -16.73 9.92
C ASP A 27 15.94 -16.09 8.97
N VAL A 28 15.03 -15.27 9.48
CA VAL A 28 14.09 -14.54 8.64
C VAL A 28 14.83 -13.51 7.79
N ILE A 29 14.66 -13.60 6.48
CA ILE A 29 15.21 -12.62 5.55
C ILE A 29 14.19 -11.51 5.31
N GLY A 30 14.63 -10.27 5.51
CA GLY A 30 13.92 -9.10 5.05
C GLY A 30 14.66 -8.45 3.88
N VAL A 31 13.92 -7.88 2.96
CA VAL A 31 14.47 -7.17 1.80
C VAL A 31 13.95 -5.74 1.74
N TYR A 32 14.78 -4.86 1.20
CA TYR A 32 14.40 -3.48 0.90
C TYR A 32 13.94 -3.41 -0.56
N PRO A 33 12.64 -3.15 -0.82
CA PRO A 33 12.11 -3.10 -2.17
C PRO A 33 12.67 -1.96 -3.02
N LEU A 34 12.98 -0.82 -2.37
CA LEU A 34 13.53 0.36 -3.03
C LEU A 34 15.01 0.17 -3.32
N LEU A 35 15.37 0.17 -4.60
CA LEU A 35 16.74 0.10 -5.06
C LEU A 35 17.43 1.48 -4.98
N PRO A 36 18.78 1.53 -4.91
CA PRO A 36 19.52 2.78 -4.77
C PRO A 36 19.26 3.81 -5.89
N ASN A 37 18.84 3.36 -7.06
CA ASN A 37 18.51 4.21 -8.21
C ASN A 37 17.03 4.67 -8.24
N GLY A 38 16.30 4.52 -7.14
CA GLY A 38 14.88 4.94 -7.05
C GLY A 38 13.91 4.04 -7.81
N THR A 39 14.29 2.79 -8.09
CA THR A 39 13.43 1.81 -8.77
C THR A 39 13.05 0.67 -7.84
N CYS A 40 12.04 -0.13 -8.22
CA CYS A 40 11.66 -1.35 -7.51
C CYS A 40 11.27 -2.46 -8.51
N ARG A 41 11.39 -3.72 -8.08
CA ARG A 41 11.03 -4.90 -8.88
C ARG A 41 9.67 -5.48 -8.53
N PHE A 42 9.07 -5.01 -7.46
CA PHE A 42 7.74 -5.42 -6.98
C PHE A 42 7.18 -4.33 -6.08
N ILE A 43 5.87 -4.34 -5.92
CA ILE A 43 5.18 -3.66 -4.83
C ILE A 43 4.48 -4.70 -3.97
N VAL A 44 4.32 -4.36 -2.69
CA VAL A 44 3.60 -5.21 -1.74
C VAL A 44 2.66 -4.34 -0.93
N PHE A 45 1.41 -4.77 -0.80
CA PHE A 45 0.45 -4.17 0.10
C PHE A 45 0.39 -5.00 1.36
N ASP A 46 0.57 -4.35 2.49
CA ASP A 46 0.56 -4.94 3.81
C ASP A 46 -0.79 -4.68 4.48
N PHE A 47 -1.48 -5.77 4.81
CA PHE A 47 -2.73 -5.74 5.56
C PHE A 47 -2.49 -6.44 6.89
N ASP A 48 -2.75 -5.74 7.98
CA ASP A 48 -2.49 -6.26 9.32
C ASP A 48 -3.69 -6.03 10.24
N ASN A 49 -4.07 -7.07 10.95
CA ASN A 49 -5.08 -6.98 11.99
C ASN A 49 -4.42 -6.69 13.33
N HIS A 50 -4.45 -5.42 13.72
CA HIS A 50 -3.88 -4.93 14.98
C HIS A 50 -4.79 -5.15 16.20
N GLU A 51 -5.95 -5.81 16.05
CA GLU A 51 -6.84 -6.05 17.17
C GLU A 51 -6.16 -6.91 18.24
N LYS A 52 -6.05 -6.36 19.44
CA LYS A 52 -5.48 -7.05 20.59
C LYS A 52 -6.38 -8.19 21.00
N GLY A 53 -5.87 -9.42 20.96
CA GLY A 53 -6.56 -10.60 21.45
C GLY A 53 -7.26 -11.45 20.40
N ALA A 54 -7.20 -11.12 19.12
CA ALA A 54 -7.64 -12.00 18.05
C ALA A 54 -6.71 -13.25 18.02
N GLU A 55 -7.09 -14.31 18.69
CA GLU A 55 -6.52 -15.64 18.43
C GLU A 55 -7.05 -16.09 17.07
N VAL A 56 -6.14 -16.27 16.12
CA VAL A 56 -6.48 -16.84 14.81
C VAL A 56 -6.66 -18.35 15.01
N THR A 57 -7.84 -18.73 15.47
CA THR A 57 -8.17 -20.14 15.73
C THR A 57 -8.74 -20.85 14.51
N ASP A 58 -9.15 -20.11 13.47
CA ASP A 58 -9.73 -20.70 12.27
C ASP A 58 -9.38 -19.88 11.02
N PHE A 59 -8.44 -20.39 10.23
CA PHE A 59 -8.02 -19.79 8.96
C PHE A 59 -9.10 -19.91 7.86
N ALA A 60 -10.09 -20.76 8.05
CA ALA A 60 -11.21 -20.96 7.13
C ALA A 60 -12.38 -20.02 7.44
N ASN A 61 -12.35 -19.28 8.56
CA ASN A 61 -13.40 -18.34 8.90
C ASN A 61 -13.27 -17.07 8.04
N THR A 62 -14.02 -17.04 6.96
CA THR A 62 -14.09 -15.92 6.00
C THR A 62 -14.78 -14.67 6.55
N ASP A 63 -15.27 -14.69 7.78
CA ASP A 63 -15.89 -13.54 8.45
C ASP A 63 -14.88 -12.51 8.95
N ASN A 64 -13.59 -12.79 8.83
CA ASN A 64 -12.55 -11.81 9.11
C ASN A 64 -12.63 -10.65 8.11
N GLU A 65 -12.96 -9.47 8.60
CA GLU A 65 -13.13 -8.25 7.78
C GLU A 65 -11.89 -7.93 6.93
N TRP A 66 -10.69 -8.21 7.42
CA TRP A 66 -9.46 -7.98 6.68
C TRP A 66 -9.30 -8.88 5.45
N HIS A 67 -9.84 -10.11 5.45
CA HIS A 67 -9.91 -10.97 4.27
C HIS A 67 -10.70 -10.29 3.14
N LYS A 68 -11.84 -9.68 3.46
CA LYS A 68 -12.68 -8.99 2.48
C LYS A 68 -11.95 -7.84 1.79
N GLU A 69 -11.12 -7.12 2.54
CA GLU A 69 -10.32 -6.04 1.98
C GLU A 69 -9.23 -6.56 1.04
N VAL A 70 -8.51 -7.61 1.45
CA VAL A 70 -7.50 -8.25 0.60
C VAL A 70 -8.12 -8.83 -0.68
N ASP A 71 -9.27 -9.50 -0.55
CA ASP A 71 -9.99 -10.08 -1.69
C ASP A 71 -10.53 -9.01 -2.63
N ALA A 72 -10.95 -7.86 -2.12
CA ALA A 72 -11.34 -6.73 -2.96
C ALA A 72 -10.16 -6.21 -3.79
N LEU A 73 -8.96 -6.08 -3.19
CA LEU A 73 -7.77 -5.70 -3.93
C LEU A 73 -7.36 -6.77 -4.94
N ARG A 74 -7.38 -8.06 -4.55
CA ARG A 74 -7.11 -9.19 -5.44
C ARG A 74 -8.03 -9.15 -6.66
N LYS A 75 -9.33 -9.08 -6.43
CA LYS A 75 -10.34 -9.01 -7.49
C LYS A 75 -10.16 -7.79 -8.40
N MET A 76 -9.83 -6.63 -7.84
CA MET A 76 -9.54 -5.44 -8.65
C MET A 76 -8.31 -5.66 -9.55
N CYS A 77 -7.28 -6.29 -9.04
CA CYS A 77 -6.12 -6.69 -9.84
C CYS A 77 -6.54 -7.60 -11.01
N GLU A 78 -7.27 -8.68 -10.72
CA GLU A 78 -7.69 -9.68 -11.71
C GLU A 78 -8.57 -9.10 -12.83
N LEU A 79 -9.51 -8.21 -12.49
CA LEU A 79 -10.36 -7.50 -13.45
C LEU A 79 -9.55 -6.62 -14.43
N ASN A 80 -8.32 -6.27 -14.07
CA ASN A 80 -7.42 -5.50 -14.91
C ASN A 80 -6.25 -6.34 -15.47
N GLY A 81 -6.38 -7.68 -15.46
CA GLY A 81 -5.40 -8.60 -16.02
C GLY A 81 -4.10 -8.71 -15.22
N ILE A 82 -4.12 -8.21 -13.98
CA ILE A 82 -3.01 -8.32 -13.01
C ILE A 82 -3.24 -9.60 -12.21
N ARG A 83 -2.21 -10.40 -12.05
CA ARG A 83 -2.26 -11.63 -11.23
C ARG A 83 -1.35 -11.45 -10.02
N PRO A 84 -1.88 -10.91 -8.90
CA PRO A 84 -1.12 -10.77 -7.68
C PRO A 84 -0.95 -12.13 -7.01
N LEU A 85 0.05 -12.26 -6.14
CA LEU A 85 0.10 -13.34 -5.17
C LEU A 85 -0.29 -12.80 -3.81
N VAL A 86 -1.18 -13.51 -3.13
CA VAL A 86 -1.52 -13.21 -1.74
C VAL A 86 -0.79 -14.19 -0.84
N GLU A 87 -0.02 -13.64 0.07
CA GLU A 87 0.68 -14.37 1.13
C GLU A 87 -0.05 -14.15 2.45
N ARG A 88 -0.37 -15.22 3.17
CA ARG A 88 -0.72 -15.09 4.58
C ARG A 88 0.53 -14.66 5.33
N SER A 89 0.46 -13.60 6.11
CA SER A 89 1.60 -13.05 6.82
C SER A 89 2.24 -14.09 7.77
N ARG A 90 3.48 -13.87 8.16
CA ARG A 90 4.21 -14.76 9.07
C ARG A 90 3.51 -14.93 10.43
N SER A 91 2.81 -13.90 10.90
CA SER A 91 2.02 -13.96 12.14
C SER A 91 0.68 -14.71 11.99
N GLY A 92 0.19 -14.86 10.74
CA GLY A 92 -1.14 -15.36 10.44
C GLY A 92 -2.26 -14.34 10.66
N LYS A 93 -1.95 -13.13 11.13
CA LYS A 93 -2.93 -12.08 11.47
C LYS A 93 -3.16 -11.05 10.37
N GLY A 94 -2.60 -11.27 9.19
CA GLY A 94 -2.70 -10.36 8.07
C GLY A 94 -2.24 -11.03 6.79
N ALA A 95 -2.07 -10.23 5.75
CA ALA A 95 -1.62 -10.70 4.45
C ALA A 95 -0.77 -9.66 3.72
N HIS A 96 0.06 -10.17 2.83
CA HIS A 96 0.80 -9.37 1.88
C HIS A 96 0.29 -9.66 0.47
N VAL A 97 -0.06 -8.62 -0.29
CA VAL A 97 -0.46 -8.74 -1.69
C VAL A 97 0.71 -8.31 -2.56
N TRP A 98 1.31 -9.24 -3.28
CA TRP A 98 2.53 -9.06 -4.07
C TRP A 98 2.20 -8.84 -5.54
N ILE A 99 2.76 -7.79 -6.15
CA ILE A 99 2.73 -7.55 -7.60
C ILE A 99 4.17 -7.40 -8.09
N PHE A 100 4.57 -8.23 -9.05
CA PHE A 100 5.93 -8.29 -9.55
C PHE A 100 6.06 -7.60 -10.92
N PHE A 101 7.22 -7.00 -11.17
CA PHE A 101 7.56 -6.37 -12.44
C PHE A 101 8.59 -7.20 -13.22
N LYS A 102 8.47 -7.20 -14.56
CA LYS A 102 9.44 -7.87 -15.47
C LYS A 102 10.85 -7.30 -15.32
N LYS A 103 10.92 -5.97 -15.21
CA LYS A 103 12.15 -5.19 -14.96
C LYS A 103 11.89 -4.24 -13.81
N ALA A 104 12.95 -3.68 -13.23
CA ALA A 104 12.78 -2.61 -12.25
C ALA A 104 12.16 -1.38 -12.91
N ILE A 105 11.14 -0.80 -12.27
CA ILE A 105 10.43 0.41 -12.72
C ILE A 105 10.60 1.52 -11.67
N PRO A 106 10.40 2.80 -12.01
CA PRO A 106 10.47 3.89 -11.04
C PRO A 106 9.53 3.62 -9.85
N ALA A 107 10.03 3.76 -8.63
CA ALA A 107 9.25 3.51 -7.42
C ALA A 107 8.04 4.45 -7.32
N ALA A 108 8.20 5.71 -7.73
CA ALA A 108 7.09 6.67 -7.79
C ALA A 108 5.95 6.18 -8.71
N THR A 109 6.27 5.67 -9.91
CA THR A 109 5.28 5.10 -10.83
C THR A 109 4.60 3.86 -10.22
N ALA A 110 5.39 2.96 -9.63
CA ALA A 110 4.87 1.75 -8.99
C ALA A 110 3.93 2.08 -7.82
N ARG A 111 4.28 3.08 -7.00
CA ARG A 111 3.46 3.52 -5.87
C ARG A 111 2.17 4.23 -6.32
N ASN A 112 2.26 5.11 -7.31
CA ASN A 112 1.06 5.75 -7.87
C ASN A 112 0.09 4.71 -8.43
N PHE A 113 0.60 3.71 -9.15
CA PHE A 113 -0.18 2.58 -9.60
C PHE A 113 -0.83 1.81 -8.43
N GLY A 114 -0.06 1.53 -7.38
CA GLY A 114 -0.57 0.86 -6.18
C GLY A 114 -1.66 1.64 -5.46
N PHE A 115 -1.54 2.96 -5.32
CA PHE A 115 -2.58 3.80 -4.72
C PHE A 115 -3.86 3.84 -5.57
N LEU A 116 -3.74 3.84 -6.91
CA LEU A 116 -4.90 3.72 -7.79
C LEU A 116 -5.61 2.38 -7.64
N LEU A 117 -4.86 1.28 -7.47
CA LEU A 117 -5.43 -0.05 -7.18
C LEU A 117 -6.21 -0.06 -5.87
N LEU A 118 -5.67 0.53 -4.81
CA LEU A 118 -6.36 0.65 -3.52
C LEU A 118 -7.64 1.48 -3.64
N ASP A 119 -7.59 2.63 -4.29
CA ASP A 119 -8.74 3.51 -4.51
C ASP A 119 -9.87 2.78 -5.26
N LYS A 120 -9.54 2.12 -6.37
CA LYS A 120 -10.50 1.33 -7.15
C LYS A 120 -11.01 0.11 -6.39
N GLY A 121 -10.14 -0.58 -5.64
CA GLY A 121 -10.51 -1.72 -4.81
C GLY A 121 -11.49 -1.35 -3.70
N SER A 122 -11.23 -0.30 -2.95
CA SER A 122 -12.13 0.18 -1.89
C SER A 122 -13.50 0.61 -2.45
N THR A 123 -13.50 1.29 -3.58
CA THR A 123 -14.74 1.71 -4.26
C THR A 123 -15.57 0.49 -4.68
N SER A 124 -14.94 -0.60 -5.11
CA SER A 124 -15.62 -1.81 -5.59
C SER A 124 -16.47 -2.51 -4.52
N ILE A 125 -16.13 -2.32 -3.25
CA ILE A 125 -16.84 -2.89 -2.08
C ILE A 125 -17.52 -1.82 -1.22
N ASN A 126 -17.72 -0.61 -1.77
CA ASN A 126 -18.35 0.52 -1.09
C ASN A 126 -17.67 0.94 0.23
N LEU A 127 -16.37 0.70 0.38
CA LEU A 127 -15.59 1.21 1.50
C LEU A 127 -15.06 2.61 1.20
N LYS A 128 -15.02 3.46 2.22
CA LYS A 128 -14.36 4.78 2.10
C LYS A 128 -12.84 4.64 2.00
N SER A 129 -12.28 3.63 2.68
CA SER A 129 -10.86 3.26 2.68
C SER A 129 -10.72 1.84 3.22
N PHE A 130 -9.58 1.23 2.97
CA PHE A 130 -9.21 -0.03 3.60
C PHE A 130 -8.81 0.23 5.08
N HIS A 131 -9.44 -0.45 6.00
CA HIS A 131 -9.21 -0.31 7.44
C HIS A 131 -7.97 -1.08 7.91
N TYR A 132 -7.76 -2.26 7.34
CA TYR A 132 -6.65 -3.17 7.69
C TYR A 132 -5.40 -2.96 6.84
N TYR A 133 -5.46 -2.10 5.82
CA TYR A 133 -4.28 -1.69 5.06
C TYR A 133 -3.36 -0.84 5.93
N ASP A 134 -2.15 -1.35 6.21
CA ASP A 134 -1.13 -0.60 6.97
C ASP A 134 -0.26 0.25 6.03
N ARG A 135 0.38 -0.39 5.07
CA ARG A 135 1.29 0.31 4.15
C ARG A 135 1.54 -0.42 2.85
N MET A 136 2.20 0.26 1.94
CA MET A 136 2.72 -0.30 0.70
C MET A 136 4.24 -0.21 0.66
N TYR A 137 4.87 -1.26 0.15
CA TYR A 137 6.30 -1.30 -0.09
C TYR A 137 6.60 -1.22 -1.59
N PRO A 138 7.61 -0.43 -2.04
CA PRO A 138 8.36 0.53 -1.23
C PRO A 138 7.45 1.63 -0.66
N SER A 139 7.79 2.15 0.54
CA SER A 139 7.01 3.20 1.21
C SER A 139 7.43 4.61 0.79
N GLN A 140 8.45 4.76 -0.01
CA GLN A 140 9.00 6.04 -0.46
C GLN A 140 9.42 5.97 -1.94
N ASP A 141 9.47 7.13 -2.60
CA ASP A 141 9.71 7.25 -4.04
C ASP A 141 11.20 7.29 -4.39
N VAL A 142 12.00 7.80 -3.47
CA VAL A 142 13.45 7.99 -3.67
C VAL A 142 14.22 7.36 -2.52
N ALA A 143 15.43 6.90 -2.83
CA ALA A 143 16.34 6.29 -1.86
C ALA A 143 17.14 7.36 -1.10
N SER A 144 16.46 8.26 -0.38
CA SER A 144 17.13 9.26 0.47
C SER A 144 17.65 8.66 1.79
N SER A 145 17.14 7.51 2.17
CA SER A 145 17.53 6.72 3.34
C SER A 145 17.28 5.25 3.10
N ILE A 146 17.63 4.41 4.05
CA ILE A 146 17.22 2.99 4.07
C ILE A 146 15.70 2.96 4.18
N GLY A 147 15.02 2.45 3.15
CA GLY A 147 13.57 2.30 3.13
C GLY A 147 13.07 1.29 4.15
N ASN A 148 11.77 1.03 4.15
CA ASN A 148 11.17 0.00 4.99
C ASN A 148 11.48 -1.39 4.43
N LEU A 149 11.74 -2.32 5.36
CA LEU A 149 12.04 -3.71 5.09
C LEU A 149 10.74 -4.53 5.10
N ILE A 150 10.62 -5.48 4.17
CA ILE A 150 9.57 -6.49 4.20
C ILE A 150 10.19 -7.88 4.31
N ALA A 151 9.61 -8.73 5.17
CA ALA A 151 10.02 -10.12 5.27
C ALA A 151 9.67 -10.88 3.99
N LEU A 152 10.58 -11.75 3.53
CA LEU A 152 10.29 -12.64 2.41
C LEU A 152 9.29 -13.72 2.83
N PRO A 153 8.41 -14.16 1.90
CA PRO A 153 7.52 -15.30 2.11
C PRO A 153 8.28 -16.63 2.18
N LEU A 154 7.56 -17.67 2.51
CA LEU A 154 8.05 -19.05 2.57
C LEU A 154 9.07 -19.33 3.69
N GLN A 155 8.99 -18.57 4.79
CA GLN A 155 9.81 -18.84 5.96
C GLN A 155 9.41 -20.17 6.61
N GLY A 156 10.35 -21.10 6.69
CA GLY A 156 10.07 -22.51 7.01
C GLY A 156 9.38 -22.76 8.34
N GLN A 157 9.72 -22.00 9.39
CA GLN A 157 9.05 -22.16 10.70
C GLN A 157 7.59 -21.69 10.65
N ALA A 158 7.31 -20.58 9.96
CA ALA A 158 5.97 -20.07 9.78
C ALA A 158 5.12 -20.99 8.88
N LEU A 159 5.73 -21.57 7.84
CA LEU A 159 5.07 -22.53 6.96
C LEU A 159 4.54 -23.77 7.70
N LYS A 160 5.22 -24.24 8.75
CA LYS A 160 4.73 -25.36 9.58
C LYS A 160 3.38 -25.04 10.23
N ASN A 161 3.10 -23.76 10.44
CA ASN A 161 1.85 -23.27 11.03
C ASN A 161 0.88 -22.75 9.94
N GLY A 162 1.12 -23.02 8.67
CA GLY A 162 0.31 -22.55 7.55
C GLY A 162 0.45 -21.05 7.24
N ASN A 163 1.44 -20.36 7.82
CA ASN A 163 1.73 -18.93 7.63
C ASN A 163 2.90 -18.72 6.70
N SER A 164 3.16 -17.49 6.29
CA SER A 164 4.19 -17.14 5.27
C SER A 164 4.01 -17.93 3.97
N ALA A 165 2.78 -18.30 3.66
CA ALA A 165 2.41 -19.14 2.54
C ALA A 165 1.54 -18.36 1.55
N PHE A 166 1.74 -18.58 0.25
CA PHE A 166 0.82 -18.10 -0.76
C PHE A 166 -0.49 -18.88 -0.70
N VAL A 167 -1.60 -18.16 -0.81
CA VAL A 167 -2.96 -18.69 -0.66
C VAL A 167 -3.83 -18.40 -1.87
N ASP A 168 -4.76 -19.30 -2.14
CA ASP A 168 -5.78 -19.17 -3.17
C ASP A 168 -6.93 -18.21 -2.77
N GLU A 169 -7.97 -18.13 -3.60
CA GLU A 169 -9.15 -17.28 -3.36
C GLU A 169 -9.99 -17.74 -2.16
N ASN A 170 -9.81 -19.00 -1.73
CA ASN A 170 -10.47 -19.56 -0.55
C ASN A 170 -9.57 -19.53 0.70
N TRP A 171 -8.46 -18.81 0.63
CA TRP A 171 -7.46 -18.69 1.69
C TRP A 171 -6.75 -20.00 2.05
N ASN A 172 -6.84 -21.03 1.21
CA ASN A 172 -6.07 -22.25 1.35
C ASN A 172 -4.65 -22.05 0.82
N ALA A 173 -3.66 -22.52 1.54
CA ALA A 173 -2.29 -22.53 1.05
C ALA A 173 -2.19 -23.37 -0.22
N TYR A 174 -1.53 -22.85 -1.26
CA TYR A 174 -1.24 -23.65 -2.45
C TYR A 174 -0.43 -24.90 -2.08
N PRO A 175 -0.78 -26.07 -2.58
CA PRO A 175 -0.03 -27.31 -2.30
C PRO A 175 1.43 -27.23 -2.76
N ASP A 176 1.68 -26.60 -3.88
CA ASP A 176 3.01 -26.27 -4.39
C ASP A 176 3.20 -24.73 -4.38
N GLN A 177 3.96 -24.28 -3.41
CA GLN A 177 4.26 -22.85 -3.22
C GLN A 177 5.17 -22.29 -4.32
N TRP A 178 6.01 -23.13 -4.90
CA TRP A 178 6.87 -22.74 -6.01
C TRP A 178 6.09 -22.62 -7.32
N ASP A 179 5.14 -23.53 -7.57
CA ASP A 179 4.19 -23.38 -8.68
C ASP A 179 3.40 -22.07 -8.55
N ALA A 180 2.94 -21.76 -7.34
CA ALA A 180 2.26 -20.50 -7.08
C ALA A 180 3.14 -19.29 -7.44
N LEU A 181 4.40 -19.29 -6.97
CA LEU A 181 5.34 -18.18 -7.22
C LEU A 181 5.72 -18.02 -8.69
N PHE A 182 5.88 -19.12 -9.44
CA PHE A 182 6.36 -19.06 -10.81
C PHE A 182 5.26 -19.02 -11.86
N ASN A 183 4.11 -19.65 -11.61
CA ASN A 183 3.08 -19.89 -12.63
C ASN A 183 1.74 -19.20 -12.34
N LYS A 184 1.41 -18.90 -11.08
CA LYS A 184 0.13 -18.25 -10.74
C LYS A 184 0.20 -16.72 -10.85
N THR A 185 1.38 -16.13 -10.76
CA THR A 185 1.55 -14.68 -10.92
C THR A 185 1.92 -14.29 -12.36
N ARG A 186 1.61 -13.06 -12.72
CA ARG A 186 2.07 -12.43 -13.96
C ARG A 186 2.93 -11.22 -13.63
N LYS A 187 4.18 -11.23 -14.10
CA LYS A 187 5.05 -10.06 -14.00
C LYS A 187 4.60 -8.99 -15.01
N LEU A 188 4.42 -7.77 -14.54
CA LEU A 188 3.99 -6.63 -15.35
C LEU A 188 5.20 -5.93 -16.00
N GLY A 189 5.07 -5.50 -17.26
CA GLY A 189 5.94 -4.50 -17.86
C GLY A 189 5.55 -3.10 -17.40
N ILE A 190 6.40 -2.12 -17.64
CA ILE A 190 6.06 -0.72 -17.37
C ILE A 190 4.87 -0.27 -18.24
N GLU A 191 4.79 -0.79 -19.44
CA GLU A 191 3.72 -0.52 -20.40
C GLU A 191 2.36 -1.02 -19.88
N ASP A 192 2.32 -2.20 -19.22
CA ASP A 192 1.11 -2.73 -18.59
C ASP A 192 0.63 -1.78 -17.47
N VAL A 193 1.57 -1.26 -16.67
CA VAL A 193 1.30 -0.34 -15.56
C VAL A 193 0.77 1.00 -16.08
N GLU A 194 1.45 1.59 -17.05
CA GLU A 194 1.06 2.88 -17.66
C GLU A 194 -0.29 2.80 -18.35
N GLN A 195 -0.58 1.70 -19.04
CA GLN A 195 -1.86 1.47 -19.70
C GLN A 195 -3.01 1.39 -18.68
N CYS A 196 -2.84 0.66 -17.57
CA CYS A 196 -3.82 0.61 -16.49
C CYS A 196 -4.06 2.00 -15.88
N MET A 197 -2.99 2.74 -15.60
CA MET A 197 -3.08 4.09 -15.04
C MET A 197 -3.80 5.05 -15.97
N ALA A 198 -3.48 5.04 -17.27
CA ALA A 198 -4.12 5.88 -18.28
C ALA A 198 -5.62 5.58 -18.40
N LYS A 199 -6.01 4.31 -18.41
CA LYS A 199 -7.41 3.88 -18.42
C LYS A 199 -8.18 4.49 -17.24
N TRP A 200 -7.66 4.37 -16.03
CA TRP A 200 -8.34 4.87 -14.83
C TRP A 200 -8.36 6.39 -14.74
N GLN A 201 -7.33 7.08 -15.24
CA GLN A 201 -7.32 8.54 -15.34
C GLN A 201 -8.36 9.03 -16.37
N GLY A 202 -8.55 8.31 -17.48
CA GLY A 202 -9.60 8.56 -18.47
C GLY A 202 -11.00 8.43 -17.86
N GLU A 203 -11.26 7.35 -17.11
CA GLU A 203 -12.52 7.15 -16.39
C GLU A 203 -12.81 8.29 -15.40
N LEU A 204 -11.81 8.73 -14.65
CA LEU A 204 -11.94 9.87 -13.72
C LEU A 204 -12.20 11.19 -14.46
N ALA A 205 -11.61 11.39 -15.64
CA ALA A 205 -11.86 12.56 -16.46
C ALA A 205 -13.29 12.55 -17.04
N GLU A 206 -13.80 11.40 -17.46
CA GLU A 206 -15.19 11.26 -17.93
C GLU A 206 -16.19 11.52 -16.82
N VAL A 207 -15.98 10.96 -15.63
CA VAL A 207 -16.83 11.22 -14.46
C VAL A 207 -16.78 12.69 -14.07
N ARG A 208 -15.61 13.33 -14.08
CA ARG A 208 -15.46 14.77 -13.85
C ARG A 208 -16.14 15.58 -14.94
N GLY A 209 -15.99 15.17 -16.21
CA GLY A 209 -16.66 15.80 -17.36
C GLY A 209 -18.18 15.75 -17.24
N THR A 210 -18.74 14.62 -16.78
CA THR A 210 -20.18 14.45 -16.53
C THR A 210 -20.64 15.30 -15.35
N LEU A 211 -19.85 15.35 -14.25
CA LEU A 211 -20.12 16.18 -13.09
C LEU A 211 -20.05 17.70 -13.44
N THR A 212 -19.11 18.12 -14.27
CA THR A 212 -19.03 19.54 -14.69
C THR A 212 -20.21 19.98 -15.56
N ASN A 213 -20.87 19.06 -16.26
CA ASN A 213 -22.11 19.37 -16.95
C ASN A 213 -23.34 19.45 -16.00
N ILE A 214 -23.30 18.79 -14.84
CA ILE A 214 -24.33 18.91 -13.81
C ILE A 214 -24.06 20.12 -12.90
N GLU A 215 -22.80 20.52 -12.71
CA GLU A 215 -22.38 21.63 -11.84
C GLU A 215 -22.28 22.98 -12.55
N LYS A 216 -23.14 23.32 -13.50
CA LYS A 216 -23.25 24.74 -13.94
C LYS A 216 -23.78 25.68 -12.84
N ASN A 217 -24.11 25.14 -11.65
CA ASN A 217 -24.23 25.87 -10.40
C ASN A 217 -22.94 25.74 -9.57
N VAL A 218 -21.87 26.34 -10.08
CA VAL A 218 -20.57 26.36 -9.42
C VAL A 218 -20.67 27.04 -8.08
N ARG A 219 -20.66 26.26 -6.98
CA ARG A 219 -20.28 26.82 -5.69
C ARG A 219 -18.90 27.44 -5.83
N PRO A 220 -18.69 28.73 -5.47
CA PRO A 220 -17.38 29.34 -5.56
C PRO A 220 -16.39 28.46 -4.78
N LYS A 221 -15.21 28.24 -5.39
CA LYS A 221 -14.15 27.42 -4.77
C LYS A 221 -13.96 27.89 -3.33
N PRO A 222 -13.85 26.99 -2.33
CA PRO A 222 -13.81 27.37 -0.91
C PRO A 222 -12.76 28.45 -0.59
N TRP A 223 -11.63 28.45 -1.33
CA TRP A 223 -10.55 29.43 -1.23
C TRP A 223 -10.85 30.79 -1.88
N LYS A 224 -12.00 30.95 -2.58
CA LYS A 224 -12.47 32.24 -3.10
C LYS A 224 -13.52 32.90 -2.18
N LYS A 225 -13.89 32.26 -1.06
CA LYS A 225 -14.73 32.95 -0.09
C LYS A 225 -13.92 34.03 0.63
N LYS A 226 -14.43 35.26 0.63
CA LYS A 226 -13.89 36.31 1.48
C LYS A 226 -13.97 35.83 2.92
N CYS A 227 -12.91 36.03 3.67
CA CYS A 227 -12.92 35.80 5.10
C CYS A 227 -14.00 36.70 5.73
N GLU A 228 -15.02 36.11 6.33
CA GLU A 228 -16.12 36.86 6.95
C GLU A 228 -15.61 37.80 8.06
N PHE A 229 -14.48 37.46 8.67
CA PHE A 229 -13.87 38.25 9.77
C PHE A 229 -13.06 39.43 9.29
N CYS A 230 -12.23 39.29 8.28
CA CYS A 230 -11.31 40.35 7.85
C CYS A 230 -11.68 40.97 6.50
N LYS A 231 -12.74 40.50 5.83
CA LYS A 231 -13.19 40.92 4.49
C LYS A 231 -12.08 40.99 3.44
N SER A 232 -10.94 40.36 3.69
CA SER A 232 -9.77 40.32 2.82
C SER A 232 -9.78 39.09 1.93
N ASP A 233 -9.30 39.24 0.69
CA ASP A 233 -9.07 38.12 -0.23
C ASP A 233 -7.79 37.33 0.10
N VAL A 234 -7.20 37.55 1.26
CA VAL A 234 -5.94 36.91 1.69
C VAL A 234 -6.22 35.53 2.20
N VAL A 235 -6.46 34.65 1.27
CA VAL A 235 -6.26 33.21 1.47
C VAL A 235 -4.75 33.03 1.55
N GLY A 236 -4.22 32.66 2.67
CA GLY A 236 -2.79 32.36 2.77
C GLY A 236 -2.14 32.66 4.09
N LYS A 237 -2.64 33.63 4.86
CA LYS A 237 -2.09 33.90 6.21
C LYS A 237 -2.78 33.12 7.32
N LEU A 238 -4.01 32.67 7.11
CA LEU A 238 -4.87 32.04 8.11
C LEU A 238 -5.36 30.67 7.74
N HIS A 239 -5.11 30.23 6.51
CA HIS A 239 -5.60 28.97 5.98
C HIS A 239 -4.45 28.21 5.30
N MET A 240 -4.35 26.94 5.56
CA MET A 240 -3.38 26.04 4.92
C MET A 240 -4.12 25.07 4.00
N VAL A 241 -3.61 24.91 2.79
CA VAL A 241 -4.02 23.84 1.90
C VAL A 241 -3.00 22.72 2.05
N LEU A 242 -3.41 21.58 2.55
CA LEU A 242 -2.58 20.39 2.53
C LEU A 242 -2.53 19.82 1.10
N GLY A 243 -1.45 19.15 0.72
CA GLY A 243 -1.22 18.65 -0.63
C GLY A 243 -2.30 17.71 -1.19
N ASN A 244 -3.18 17.19 -0.35
CA ASN A 244 -4.37 16.40 -0.71
C ASN A 244 -5.64 17.26 -0.99
N GLY A 245 -5.53 18.58 -1.00
CA GLY A 245 -6.65 19.50 -1.19
C GLY A 245 -7.54 19.72 0.04
N VAL A 246 -7.13 19.24 1.20
CA VAL A 246 -7.84 19.51 2.46
C VAL A 246 -7.55 20.93 2.91
N TYR A 247 -8.61 21.66 3.17
CA TYR A 247 -8.56 23.04 3.66
C TYR A 247 -8.78 23.07 5.17
N ILE A 248 -7.86 23.70 5.89
CA ILE A 248 -7.95 23.84 7.35
C ILE A 248 -8.04 25.31 7.70
N ASP A 249 -9.13 25.70 8.35
CA ASP A 249 -9.26 27.01 8.99
C ASP A 249 -8.51 27.00 10.31
N THR A 250 -7.36 27.67 10.35
CA THR A 250 -6.52 27.72 11.54
C THR A 250 -7.03 28.64 12.63
N LEU A 251 -8.04 29.48 12.36
CA LEU A 251 -8.59 30.42 13.36
C LEU A 251 -9.34 29.70 14.49
N ASN A 252 -9.99 28.59 14.16
CA ASN A 252 -10.78 27.83 15.11
C ASN A 252 -10.00 26.67 15.78
N LEU A 253 -8.70 26.57 15.50
CA LEU A 253 -7.87 25.53 16.10
C LEU A 253 -7.24 26.01 17.41
N MET A 254 -7.08 25.09 18.37
CA MET A 254 -6.34 25.37 19.60
C MET A 254 -4.91 25.85 19.28
N PRO A 255 -4.34 26.81 20.03
CA PRO A 255 -3.01 27.36 19.76
C PRO A 255 -1.91 26.32 19.59
N ARG A 256 -1.99 25.19 20.30
CA ARG A 256 -1.05 24.07 20.20
C ARG A 256 -1.09 23.42 18.82
N ILE A 257 -2.29 23.21 18.26
CA ILE A 257 -2.49 22.63 16.93
C ILE A 257 -2.05 23.62 15.86
N GLN A 258 -2.37 24.91 16.02
CA GLN A 258 -1.90 25.97 15.11
C GLN A 258 -0.37 26.01 15.02
N ASN A 259 0.33 25.86 16.13
CA ASN A 259 1.80 25.84 16.14
C ASN A 259 2.37 24.58 15.47
N GLN A 260 1.75 23.42 15.67
CA GLN A 260 2.16 22.20 14.98
C GLN A 260 1.97 22.31 13.47
N ILE A 261 0.85 22.86 13.00
CA ILE A 261 0.58 23.07 11.57
C ILE A 261 1.60 24.06 10.99
N ARG A 262 1.91 25.16 11.70
CA ARG A 262 2.92 26.13 11.27
C ARG A 262 4.32 25.53 11.18
N SER A 263 4.70 24.67 12.12
CA SER A 263 5.99 23.99 12.07
C SER A 263 6.11 23.02 10.90
N LEU A 264 5.04 22.34 10.53
CA LEU A 264 5.01 21.47 9.35
C LEU A 264 5.10 22.24 8.03
N ALA A 265 4.50 23.44 7.96
CA ALA A 265 4.54 24.28 6.76
C ALA A 265 5.89 25.01 6.56
N ALA A 266 6.76 25.06 7.59
CA ALA A 266 8.09 25.63 7.47
C ALA A 266 9.14 24.65 6.90
N PHE A 267 8.73 23.42 6.56
CA PHE A 267 9.58 22.38 5.98
C PHE A 267 9.27 22.11 4.49
N ASP A 268 8.37 22.85 3.87
CA ASP A 268 8.20 22.95 2.41
C ASP A 268 9.01 24.16 1.89
#